data_83cadaed6102a47f34e8783adedf328a
#
_entry.id   83cadaed6102a47f34e8783adedf328a
#
_cell.length_a   1.000
_cell.length_b   1.000
_cell.length_c   1.000
_cell.angle_alpha   90.00
_cell.angle_beta   90.00
_cell.angle_gamma   90.00
#
_symmetry.space_group_name_H-M   'P 1'
#
loop_
_entity.id
_entity.type
_entity.pdbx_description
1 polymer ?
#
loop_
_entity_poly.entity_id
_entity_poly.type
_entity_poly.pdbx_seq_one_letter_code
_entity_poly.pdbx_strand_id
1 'polypeptide(L)'
;MLITIGRQYGAGGREVAEILAKELQIPLYDRKLIALIAEHLEKGCNLEELNLTYTNLYGDESPYEHIFDNVVQNDDMFMFKPQSNAIKQLADYYKSGIFVGRCANYILNDYNAYSFFIVADDDFRTTRGQLVYHKSLSELKKEDQKRASYYNYYTGLNWGEPKDYDLIINVARTGIEGAVKVIKEYVANNPK
;
A
#
# COMPACT_ATOMS: atom_id res chain seq x y z
N MET A 1 6.52 1.38 13.96
CA MET A 1 6.42 0.15 13.15
C MET A 1 6.01 0.50 11.73
N LEU A 2 6.82 0.15 10.74
CA LEU A 2 6.56 0.42 9.32
C LEU A 2 6.25 -0.90 8.61
N ILE A 3 5.16 -0.92 7.85
CA ILE A 3 4.70 -2.08 7.06
C ILE A 3 4.52 -1.65 5.61
N THR A 4 4.99 -2.45 4.66
CA THR A 4 4.76 -2.23 3.23
C THR A 4 3.99 -3.41 2.64
N ILE A 5 2.99 -3.14 1.80
CA ILE A 5 2.15 -4.16 1.17
C ILE A 5 2.14 -4.00 -0.35
N GLY A 6 2.89 -4.88 -1.03
CA GLY A 6 2.74 -5.13 -2.46
C GLY A 6 1.56 -6.08 -2.71
N ARG A 7 0.95 -6.04 -3.91
CA ARG A 7 -0.21 -6.91 -4.16
C ARG A 7 -0.55 -7.02 -5.64
N GLN A 8 -1.04 -8.17 -6.04
CA GLN A 8 -1.75 -8.33 -7.31
C GLN A 8 -3.10 -7.61 -7.27
N TYR A 9 -3.58 -7.17 -8.43
CA TYR A 9 -4.93 -6.59 -8.54
C TYR A 9 -5.99 -7.70 -8.36
N GLY A 10 -7.00 -7.43 -7.55
CA GLY A 10 -8.04 -8.42 -7.21
C GLY A 10 -7.66 -9.43 -6.12
N ALA A 11 -6.42 -9.41 -5.59
CA ALA A 11 -6.02 -10.30 -4.50
C ALA A 11 -6.46 -9.84 -3.09
N GLY A 12 -7.15 -8.70 -2.94
CA GLY A 12 -7.62 -8.24 -1.62
C GLY A 12 -6.56 -7.56 -0.75
N GLY A 13 -5.37 -7.25 -1.29
CA GLY A 13 -4.30 -6.67 -0.50
C GLY A 13 -4.61 -5.28 0.10
N ARG A 14 -5.56 -4.52 -0.48
CA ARG A 14 -6.03 -3.27 0.12
C ARG A 14 -6.88 -3.55 1.37
N GLU A 15 -7.80 -4.49 1.30
CA GLU A 15 -8.63 -4.88 2.44
C GLU A 15 -7.79 -5.45 3.60
N VAL A 16 -6.77 -6.26 3.29
CA VAL A 16 -5.79 -6.71 4.29
C VAL A 16 -5.13 -5.51 4.98
N ALA A 17 -4.70 -4.50 4.21
CA ALA A 17 -4.08 -3.30 4.75
C ALA A 17 -5.04 -2.46 5.61
N GLU A 18 -6.31 -2.32 5.20
CA GLU A 18 -7.35 -1.58 5.93
C GLU A 18 -7.66 -2.25 7.29
N ILE A 19 -7.81 -3.58 7.31
CA ILE A 19 -8.03 -4.32 8.56
C ILE A 19 -6.81 -4.20 9.48
N LEU A 20 -5.59 -4.34 8.95
CA LEU A 20 -4.37 -4.17 9.72
C LEU A 20 -4.25 -2.76 10.32
N ALA A 21 -4.55 -1.72 9.54
CA ALA A 21 -4.51 -0.34 10.00
C ALA A 21 -5.46 -0.12 11.16
N LYS A 22 -6.68 -0.66 11.05
CA LYS A 22 -7.71 -0.60 12.10
C LYS A 22 -7.29 -1.36 13.36
N GLU A 23 -6.80 -2.59 13.22
CA GLU A 23 -6.43 -3.41 14.38
C GLU A 23 -5.17 -2.93 15.09
N LEU A 24 -4.22 -2.36 14.35
CA LEU A 24 -2.97 -1.83 14.88
C LEU A 24 -3.05 -0.34 15.27
N GLN A 25 -4.15 0.34 14.92
CA GLN A 25 -4.36 1.78 15.14
C GLN A 25 -3.23 2.64 14.56
N ILE A 26 -2.75 2.26 13.35
CA ILE A 26 -1.70 2.98 12.63
C ILE A 26 -2.21 3.48 11.26
N PRO A 27 -1.69 4.61 10.75
CA PRO A 27 -2.14 5.17 9.48
C PRO A 27 -1.92 4.22 8.31
N LEU A 28 -2.84 4.25 7.33
CA LEU A 28 -2.72 3.58 6.05
C LEU A 28 -2.46 4.62 4.95
N TYR A 29 -1.33 4.52 4.29
CA TYR A 29 -0.92 5.37 3.19
C TYR A 29 -1.07 4.63 1.87
N ASP A 30 -2.19 4.84 1.20
CA ASP A 30 -2.45 4.31 -0.14
C ASP A 30 -1.96 5.26 -1.24
N ARG A 31 -2.16 4.85 -2.50
CA ARG A 31 -1.74 5.63 -3.68
C ARG A 31 -2.29 7.06 -3.67
N LYS A 32 -3.57 7.22 -3.32
CA LYS A 32 -4.23 8.53 -3.37
C LYS A 32 -3.68 9.47 -2.30
N LEU A 33 -3.57 8.97 -1.07
CA LEU A 33 -3.04 9.73 0.05
C LEU A 33 -1.57 10.10 -0.14
N ILE A 34 -0.74 9.16 -0.63
CA ILE A 34 0.68 9.44 -0.93
C ILE A 34 0.82 10.52 -2.02
N ALA A 35 -0.02 10.49 -3.06
CA ALA A 35 0.00 11.51 -4.11
C ALA A 35 -0.39 12.90 -3.58
N LEU A 36 -1.43 12.96 -2.74
CA LEU A 36 -1.86 14.20 -2.08
C LEU A 36 -0.76 14.78 -1.19
N ILE A 37 -0.14 13.94 -0.37
CA ILE A 37 0.94 14.36 0.53
C ILE A 37 2.14 14.85 -0.28
N ALA A 38 2.51 14.16 -1.35
CA ALA A 38 3.59 14.57 -2.22
C ALA A 38 3.34 15.96 -2.81
N GLU A 39 2.13 16.22 -3.32
CA GLU A 39 1.73 17.53 -3.83
C GLU A 39 1.77 18.62 -2.75
N HIS A 40 1.34 18.29 -1.53
CA HIS A 40 1.35 19.21 -0.39
C HIS A 40 2.78 19.61 0.00
N LEU A 41 3.68 18.64 0.06
CA LEU A 41 5.10 18.89 0.34
C LEU A 41 5.81 19.69 -0.77
N GLU A 42 5.46 19.47 -2.03
CA GLU A 42 6.00 20.26 -3.15
C GLU A 42 5.55 21.73 -3.11
N LYS A 43 4.40 22.03 -2.50
CA LYS A 43 3.93 23.39 -2.24
C LYS A 43 4.60 24.07 -1.03
N GLY A 44 5.54 23.38 -0.38
CA GLY A 44 6.30 23.91 0.76
C GLY A 44 5.59 23.77 2.10
N CYS A 45 4.46 23.06 2.18
CA CYS A 45 3.78 22.74 3.43
C CYS A 45 4.48 21.57 4.15
N ASN A 46 4.28 21.45 5.46
CA ASN A 46 4.90 20.38 6.26
C ASN A 46 3.88 19.30 6.68
N LEU A 47 4.37 18.15 7.15
CA LEU A 47 3.51 17.04 7.57
C LEU A 47 2.73 17.33 8.87
N GLU A 48 3.22 18.22 9.71
CA GLU A 48 2.57 18.59 10.97
C GLU A 48 1.20 19.23 10.72
N GLU A 49 1.10 20.04 9.67
CA GLU A 49 -0.15 20.69 9.26
C GLU A 49 -1.22 19.67 8.82
N LEU A 50 -0.80 18.53 8.29
CA LEU A 50 -1.72 17.47 7.83
C LEU A 50 -2.26 16.61 8.97
N ASN A 51 -1.53 16.50 10.09
CA ASN A 51 -1.93 15.72 11.27
C ASN A 51 -2.48 14.31 10.91
N LEU A 52 -1.69 13.53 10.17
CA LEU A 52 -2.09 12.23 9.58
C LEU A 52 -2.05 11.08 10.61
N THR A 53 -2.78 11.21 11.70
CA THR A 53 -3.00 10.11 12.66
C THR A 53 -4.08 9.15 12.15
N TYR A 54 -4.14 7.94 12.69
CA TYR A 54 -5.21 7.00 12.35
C TYR A 54 -6.60 7.60 12.58
N THR A 55 -6.80 8.24 13.73
CA THR A 55 -8.09 8.85 14.09
C THR A 55 -8.50 9.96 13.13
N ASN A 56 -7.55 10.82 12.73
CA ASN A 56 -7.85 11.90 11.80
C ASN A 56 -8.08 11.43 10.36
N LEU A 57 -7.46 10.31 9.97
CA LEU A 57 -7.66 9.75 8.62
C LEU A 57 -8.95 8.92 8.50
N TYR A 58 -9.37 8.24 9.57
CA TYR A 58 -10.42 7.21 9.52
C TYR A 58 -11.45 7.33 10.65
N GLY A 59 -11.39 8.38 11.49
CA GLY A 59 -12.43 8.66 12.48
C GLY A 59 -13.72 9.18 11.84
N ASP A 60 -14.80 9.17 12.58
CA ASP A 60 -16.15 9.55 12.11
C ASP A 60 -16.23 11.01 11.58
N GLU A 61 -15.29 11.87 11.96
CA GLU A 61 -15.19 13.27 11.53
C GLU A 61 -13.90 13.53 10.72
N SER A 62 -13.46 12.56 9.90
CA SER A 62 -12.23 12.70 9.12
C SER A 62 -12.32 13.86 8.13
N PRO A 63 -11.41 14.85 8.20
CA PRO A 63 -11.37 15.94 7.22
C PRO A 63 -10.94 15.45 5.82
N TYR A 64 -10.50 14.21 5.69
CA TYR A 64 -9.97 13.62 4.46
C TYR A 64 -10.99 12.77 3.70
N GLU A 65 -12.20 12.54 4.24
CA GLU A 65 -13.21 11.69 3.60
C GLU A 65 -13.54 12.13 2.17
N HIS A 66 -13.69 13.44 1.93
CA HIS A 66 -14.01 14.00 0.61
C HIS A 66 -12.81 14.16 -0.33
N ILE A 67 -11.58 14.10 0.19
CA ILE A 67 -10.37 14.26 -0.62
C ILE A 67 -10.10 13.02 -1.45
N PHE A 68 -10.46 11.84 -0.94
CA PHE A 68 -10.26 10.57 -1.64
C PHE A 68 -11.08 10.44 -2.93
N ASP A 69 -12.16 11.19 -3.07
CA ASP A 69 -13.04 11.14 -4.25
C ASP A 69 -12.54 12.02 -5.41
N ASN A 70 -11.76 13.07 -5.12
CA ASN A 70 -11.40 14.11 -6.07
C ASN A 70 -9.95 14.11 -6.56
N VAL A 71 -9.10 13.17 -6.12
CA VAL A 71 -7.70 13.08 -6.60
C VAL A 71 -7.68 12.61 -8.05
N VAL A 72 -7.40 13.54 -8.95
CA VAL A 72 -7.26 13.31 -10.39
C VAL A 72 -6.17 12.27 -10.64
N GLN A 73 -6.42 11.35 -11.57
CA GLN A 73 -5.43 10.38 -12.07
C GLN A 73 -4.40 11.13 -12.95
N ASN A 74 -3.45 11.81 -12.33
CA ASN A 74 -2.29 12.32 -13.04
C ASN A 74 -1.33 11.18 -13.38
N ASP A 75 -0.70 11.29 -14.54
CA ASP A 75 0.17 10.27 -15.12
C ASP A 75 1.28 9.86 -14.13
N ASP A 76 1.27 8.61 -13.69
CA ASP A 76 2.11 8.09 -12.62
C ASP A 76 3.63 8.19 -12.87
N MET A 77 4.04 8.32 -14.14
CA MET A 77 5.45 8.26 -14.52
C MET A 77 6.31 9.42 -13.98
N PHE A 78 5.75 10.60 -13.79
CA PHE A 78 6.51 11.74 -13.29
C PHE A 78 6.49 11.91 -11.77
N MET A 79 5.67 11.14 -11.07
CA MET A 79 5.40 11.30 -9.63
C MET A 79 6.27 10.44 -8.71
N PHE A 80 7.20 9.62 -9.25
CA PHE A 80 7.99 8.70 -8.41
C PHE A 80 8.85 9.46 -7.38
N LYS A 81 9.59 10.47 -7.80
CA LYS A 81 10.48 11.23 -6.89
C LYS A 81 9.69 11.95 -5.78
N PRO A 82 8.65 12.75 -6.09
CA PRO A 82 7.80 13.36 -5.07
C PRO A 82 7.17 12.34 -4.12
N GLN A 83 6.62 11.25 -4.64
CA GLN A 83 6.01 10.20 -3.83
C GLN A 83 7.03 9.44 -2.97
N SER A 84 8.21 9.16 -3.51
CA SER A 84 9.31 8.55 -2.75
C SER A 84 9.77 9.44 -1.60
N ASN A 85 9.87 10.75 -1.83
CA ASN A 85 10.19 11.73 -0.80
C ASN A 85 9.08 11.78 0.28
N ALA A 86 7.82 11.81 -0.12
CA ALA A 86 6.69 11.79 0.80
C ALA A 86 6.69 10.52 1.68
N ILE A 87 6.91 9.34 1.09
CA ILE A 87 7.00 8.07 1.82
C ILE A 87 8.12 8.12 2.87
N LYS A 88 9.31 8.62 2.52
CA LYS A 88 10.42 8.75 3.47
C LYS A 88 10.11 9.73 4.59
N GLN A 89 9.59 10.91 4.27
CA GLN A 89 9.21 11.90 5.27
C GLN A 89 8.12 11.38 6.23
N LEU A 90 7.12 10.65 5.72
CA LEU A 90 6.10 10.00 6.54
C LEU A 90 6.72 8.97 7.50
N ALA A 91 7.63 8.14 6.99
CA ALA A 91 8.33 7.16 7.81
C ALA A 91 9.21 7.80 8.87
N ASP A 92 9.90 8.90 8.52
CA ASP A 92 10.75 9.64 9.46
C ASP A 92 9.97 10.40 10.52
N TYR A 93 8.83 10.98 10.17
CA TYR A 93 8.04 11.79 11.09
C TYR A 93 7.18 10.91 12.02
N TYR A 94 6.35 10.03 11.45
CA TYR A 94 5.39 9.23 12.24
C TYR A 94 5.98 7.96 12.83
N LYS A 95 7.12 7.44 12.30
CA LYS A 95 7.76 6.18 12.70
C LYS A 95 6.83 4.96 12.69
N SER A 96 5.62 5.11 12.17
CA SER A 96 4.58 4.07 12.13
C SER A 96 3.63 4.30 10.95
N GLY A 97 3.24 3.23 10.25
CA GLY A 97 2.30 3.29 9.14
C GLY A 97 2.34 2.08 8.22
N ILE A 98 1.27 1.91 7.45
CA ILE A 98 1.14 0.88 6.41
C ILE A 98 1.16 1.57 5.05
N PHE A 99 2.13 1.22 4.20
CA PHE A 99 2.30 1.78 2.86
C PHE A 99 1.88 0.77 1.81
N VAL A 100 0.90 1.13 0.96
CA VAL A 100 0.32 0.20 -0.02
C VAL A 100 0.78 0.50 -1.44
N GLY A 101 1.71 -0.29 -1.96
CA GLY A 101 2.28 -0.14 -3.29
C GLY A 101 3.32 0.99 -3.38
N ARG A 102 3.38 1.68 -4.53
CA ARG A 102 4.31 2.82 -4.76
C ARG A 102 5.79 2.51 -4.53
N CYS A 103 6.19 1.27 -4.77
CA CYS A 103 7.55 0.80 -4.50
C CYS A 103 7.98 0.98 -3.03
N ALA A 104 7.03 1.04 -2.08
CA ALA A 104 7.33 1.35 -0.70
C ALA A 104 8.30 0.35 -0.04
N ASN A 105 8.23 -0.94 -0.39
CA ASN A 105 9.19 -1.94 0.06
C ASN A 105 10.63 -1.62 -0.36
N TYR A 106 10.83 -1.09 -1.57
CA TYR A 106 12.13 -0.64 -2.05
C TYR A 106 12.56 0.68 -1.39
N ILE A 107 11.64 1.65 -1.32
CA ILE A 107 11.90 2.99 -0.77
C ILE A 107 12.27 2.92 0.72
N LEU A 108 11.63 2.02 1.47
CA LEU A 108 11.80 1.84 2.92
C LEU A 108 12.70 0.64 3.27
N ASN A 109 13.49 0.12 2.33
CA ASN A 109 14.37 -1.02 2.59
C ASN A 109 15.35 -0.77 3.75
N ASP A 110 15.88 0.44 3.86
CA ASP A 110 16.84 0.83 4.90
C ASP A 110 16.17 1.27 6.22
N TYR A 111 14.83 1.19 6.31
CA TYR A 111 14.04 1.62 7.47
C TYR A 111 13.61 0.48 8.40
N ASN A 112 14.14 -0.72 8.22
CA ASN A 112 13.67 -1.92 8.92
C ASN A 112 12.14 -2.14 8.78
N ALA A 113 11.54 -1.72 7.66
CA ALA A 113 10.13 -1.93 7.41
C ALA A 113 9.84 -3.42 7.13
N TYR A 114 8.70 -3.91 7.63
CA TYR A 114 8.20 -5.22 7.21
C TYR A 114 7.64 -5.12 5.80
N SER A 115 7.94 -6.09 4.96
CA SER A 115 7.47 -6.10 3.59
C SER A 115 6.70 -7.37 3.25
N PHE A 116 5.45 -7.20 2.80
CA PHE A 116 4.56 -8.29 2.44
C PHE A 116 4.08 -8.15 1.01
N PHE A 117 3.87 -9.29 0.33
CA PHE A 117 3.25 -9.28 -1.00
C PHE A 117 2.01 -10.18 -1.02
N ILE A 118 0.87 -9.65 -1.42
CA ILE A 118 -0.41 -10.36 -1.43
C ILE A 118 -0.72 -10.85 -2.84
N VAL A 119 -0.91 -12.14 -2.96
CA VAL A 119 -1.29 -12.84 -4.20
C VAL A 119 -2.60 -13.58 -4.04
N ALA A 120 -3.21 -13.99 -5.14
CA ALA A 120 -4.32 -14.94 -5.12
C ALA A 120 -4.37 -15.72 -6.44
N ASP A 121 -4.98 -16.89 -6.39
CA ASP A 121 -5.24 -17.73 -7.56
C ASP A 121 -6.16 -17.01 -8.55
N ASP A 122 -6.06 -17.35 -9.82
CA ASP A 122 -6.83 -16.70 -10.88
C ASP A 122 -8.36 -16.86 -10.71
N ASP A 123 -8.83 -17.99 -10.18
CA ASP A 123 -10.25 -18.23 -9.91
C ASP A 123 -10.79 -17.27 -8.82
N PHE A 124 -10.03 -17.11 -7.73
CA PHE A 124 -10.35 -16.15 -6.67
C PHE A 124 -10.38 -14.72 -7.23
N ARG A 125 -9.37 -14.35 -8.01
CA ARG A 125 -9.27 -13.02 -8.63
C ARG A 125 -10.38 -12.78 -9.64
N THR A 126 -10.79 -13.79 -10.42
CA THR A 126 -11.90 -13.69 -11.37
C THR A 126 -13.20 -13.37 -10.65
N THR A 127 -13.51 -14.11 -9.59
CA THR A 127 -14.72 -13.88 -8.80
C THR A 127 -14.73 -12.47 -8.19
N ARG A 128 -13.64 -12.05 -7.56
CA ARG A 128 -13.54 -10.71 -6.99
C ARG A 128 -13.51 -9.61 -8.07
N GLY A 129 -12.88 -9.89 -9.20
CA GLY A 129 -12.85 -8.98 -10.35
C GLY A 129 -14.26 -8.61 -10.80
N GLN A 130 -15.11 -9.59 -10.93
CA GLN A 130 -16.51 -9.40 -11.35
C GLN A 130 -17.35 -8.70 -10.26
N LEU A 131 -17.27 -9.18 -9.02
CA LEU A 131 -18.13 -8.71 -7.92
C LEU A 131 -17.75 -7.33 -7.37
N VAL A 132 -16.46 -7.03 -7.29
CA VAL A 132 -15.96 -5.84 -6.59
C VAL A 132 -15.51 -4.74 -7.57
N TYR A 133 -14.89 -5.13 -8.68
CA TYR A 133 -14.25 -4.18 -9.59
C TYR A 133 -14.95 -4.06 -10.94
N HIS A 134 -15.95 -4.93 -11.24
CA HIS A 134 -16.61 -5.04 -12.53
C HIS A 134 -15.61 -5.21 -13.70
N LYS A 135 -14.54 -6.01 -13.45
CA LYS A 135 -13.44 -6.26 -14.38
C LYS A 135 -13.23 -7.76 -14.60
N SER A 136 -12.86 -8.11 -15.81
CA SER A 136 -12.43 -9.44 -16.19
C SER A 136 -11.01 -9.74 -15.66
N LEU A 137 -10.64 -11.02 -15.55
CA LEU A 137 -9.29 -11.44 -15.17
C LEU A 137 -8.20 -10.85 -16.09
N SER A 138 -8.49 -10.73 -17.39
CA SER A 138 -7.54 -10.14 -18.34
C SER A 138 -7.26 -8.67 -18.04
N GLU A 139 -8.27 -7.91 -17.62
CA GLU A 139 -8.11 -6.52 -17.20
C GLU A 139 -7.32 -6.42 -15.89
N LEU A 140 -7.57 -7.31 -14.92
CA LEU A 140 -6.78 -7.38 -13.70
C LEU A 140 -5.30 -7.66 -13.99
N LYS A 141 -5.02 -8.60 -14.90
CA LYS A 141 -3.64 -8.92 -15.34
C LYS A 141 -2.97 -7.74 -16.06
N LYS A 142 -3.71 -6.96 -16.84
CA LYS A 142 -3.18 -5.71 -17.45
C LYS A 142 -2.79 -4.69 -16.39
N GLU A 143 -3.58 -4.53 -15.33
CA GLU A 143 -3.22 -3.65 -14.22
C GLU A 143 -1.97 -4.15 -13.46
N ASP A 144 -1.81 -5.46 -13.30
CA ASP A 144 -0.58 -6.03 -12.72
C ASP A 144 0.64 -5.78 -13.62
N GLN A 145 0.49 -5.88 -14.94
CA GLN A 145 1.56 -5.54 -15.89
C GLN A 145 1.99 -4.07 -15.77
N LYS A 146 1.03 -3.13 -15.62
CA LYS A 146 1.35 -1.72 -15.39
C LYS A 146 2.12 -1.52 -14.07
N ARG A 147 1.69 -2.19 -12.99
CA ARG A 147 2.39 -2.15 -11.70
C ARG A 147 3.79 -2.73 -11.78
N ALA A 148 3.95 -3.86 -12.45
CA ALA A 148 5.24 -4.49 -12.68
C ALA A 148 6.16 -3.57 -13.49
N SER A 149 5.67 -3.00 -14.60
CA SER A 149 6.45 -2.08 -15.43
C SER A 149 6.90 -0.86 -14.65
N TYR A 150 6.02 -0.25 -13.86
CA TYR A 150 6.34 0.87 -12.98
C TYR A 150 7.40 0.51 -11.95
N TYR A 151 7.20 -0.61 -11.23
CA TYR A 151 8.12 -1.08 -10.21
C TYR A 151 9.50 -1.39 -10.80
N ASN A 152 9.53 -2.19 -11.87
CA ASN A 152 10.79 -2.60 -12.49
C ASN A 152 11.58 -1.40 -13.04
N TYR A 153 10.89 -0.43 -13.64
CA TYR A 153 11.52 0.78 -14.19
C TYR A 153 12.20 1.62 -13.11
N TYR A 154 11.52 1.85 -11.97
CA TYR A 154 12.05 2.75 -10.94
C TYR A 154 12.99 2.08 -9.93
N THR A 155 12.88 0.78 -9.73
CA THR A 155 13.67 0.06 -8.74
C THR A 155 14.81 -0.77 -9.34
N GLY A 156 14.71 -1.11 -10.62
CA GLY A 156 15.61 -2.07 -11.27
C GLY A 156 15.38 -3.52 -10.82
N LEU A 157 14.36 -3.78 -9.97
CA LEU A 157 14.03 -5.11 -9.42
C LEU A 157 12.79 -5.68 -10.11
N ASN A 158 12.52 -6.98 -9.89
CA ASN A 158 11.32 -7.64 -10.40
C ASN A 158 10.17 -7.54 -9.41
N TRP A 159 9.02 -7.05 -9.87
CA TRP A 159 7.83 -6.93 -9.04
C TRP A 159 7.30 -8.29 -8.57
N GLY A 160 7.15 -8.45 -7.25
CA GLY A 160 6.68 -9.70 -6.64
C GLY A 160 7.78 -10.79 -6.53
N GLU A 161 9.06 -10.43 -6.68
CA GLU A 161 10.19 -11.35 -6.48
C GLU A 161 10.28 -11.77 -5.00
N PRO A 162 10.20 -13.06 -4.67
CA PRO A 162 10.10 -13.53 -3.27
C PRO A 162 11.18 -13.03 -2.33
N LYS A 163 12.41 -12.88 -2.80
CA LYS A 163 13.55 -12.43 -1.98
C LYS A 163 13.44 -10.97 -1.49
N ASP A 164 12.56 -10.18 -2.10
CA ASP A 164 12.38 -8.76 -1.80
C ASP A 164 11.24 -8.51 -0.79
N TYR A 165 10.67 -9.59 -0.23
CA TYR A 165 9.58 -9.54 0.74
C TYR A 165 9.83 -10.48 1.92
N ASP A 166 9.42 -10.08 3.11
CA ASP A 166 9.46 -10.97 4.29
C ASP A 166 8.51 -12.16 4.12
N LEU A 167 7.30 -11.94 3.58
CA LEU A 167 6.34 -13.00 3.23
C LEU A 167 5.56 -12.68 1.94
N ILE A 168 5.29 -13.71 1.17
CA ILE A 168 4.26 -13.71 0.11
C ILE A 168 3.07 -14.54 0.59
N ILE A 169 1.88 -13.93 0.61
CA ILE A 169 0.68 -14.55 1.18
C ILE A 169 -0.37 -14.75 0.09
N ASN A 170 -0.80 -15.98 -0.12
CA ASN A 170 -1.89 -16.32 -1.03
C ASN A 170 -3.23 -16.25 -0.31
N VAL A 171 -3.98 -15.17 -0.55
CA VAL A 171 -5.28 -14.92 0.08
C VAL A 171 -6.36 -15.91 -0.38
N ALA A 172 -6.22 -16.53 -1.55
CA ALA A 172 -7.13 -17.61 -1.94
C ALA A 172 -7.03 -18.84 -1.00
N ARG A 173 -5.93 -18.97 -0.26
CA ARG A 173 -5.69 -20.06 0.72
C ARG A 173 -5.99 -19.63 2.15
N THR A 174 -5.62 -18.42 2.53
CA THR A 174 -5.75 -17.94 3.91
C THR A 174 -7.07 -17.21 4.19
N GLY A 175 -7.72 -16.69 3.16
CA GLY A 175 -8.73 -15.63 3.32
C GLY A 175 -8.07 -14.29 3.68
N ILE A 176 -8.85 -13.21 3.63
CA ILE A 176 -8.40 -11.85 3.99
C ILE A 176 -8.01 -11.79 5.48
N GLU A 177 -8.89 -12.23 6.36
CA GLU A 177 -8.66 -12.24 7.82
C GLU A 177 -7.49 -13.15 8.21
N GLY A 178 -7.35 -14.31 7.54
CA GLY A 178 -6.21 -15.21 7.74
C GLY A 178 -4.88 -14.54 7.36
N ALA A 179 -4.83 -13.80 6.26
CA ALA A 179 -3.64 -13.03 5.88
C ALA A 179 -3.29 -11.97 6.92
N VAL A 180 -4.30 -11.26 7.48
CA VAL A 180 -4.10 -10.30 8.58
C VAL A 180 -3.48 -10.98 9.80
N LYS A 181 -4.01 -12.13 10.22
CA LYS A 181 -3.46 -12.90 11.36
C LYS A 181 -2.02 -13.31 11.13
N VAL A 182 -1.70 -13.86 9.95
CA VAL A 182 -0.33 -14.25 9.58
C VAL A 182 0.63 -13.07 9.66
N ILE A 183 0.25 -11.91 9.12
CA ILE A 183 1.09 -10.70 9.18
C ILE A 183 1.30 -10.26 10.63
N LYS A 184 0.25 -10.20 11.45
CA LYS A 184 0.36 -9.80 12.85
C LYS A 184 1.26 -10.73 13.65
N GLU A 185 1.12 -12.04 13.48
CA GLU A 185 1.98 -13.03 14.13
C GLU A 185 3.43 -12.92 13.66
N TYR A 186 3.65 -12.73 12.35
CA TYR A 186 5.00 -12.52 11.84
C TYR A 186 5.66 -11.30 12.48
N VAL A 187 4.99 -10.17 12.49
CA VAL A 187 5.48 -8.91 13.08
C VAL A 187 5.78 -9.07 14.57
N ALA A 188 4.89 -9.74 15.31
CA ALA A 188 5.05 -9.94 16.75
C ALA A 188 6.26 -10.84 17.10
N ASN A 189 6.57 -11.83 16.26
CA ASN A 189 7.63 -12.80 16.50
C ASN A 189 8.99 -12.43 15.86
N ASN A 190 9.02 -11.39 15.03
CA ASN A 190 10.24 -10.93 14.34
C ASN A 190 10.40 -9.41 14.52
N PRO A 191 10.70 -8.91 15.72
CA PRO A 191 10.84 -7.48 15.97
C PRO A 191 11.98 -6.88 15.12
N LYS A 192 11.67 -5.77 14.45
CA LYS A 192 12.61 -4.99 13.62
C LYS A 192 12.89 -3.63 14.23
#